data_b7c189cec80f0206e08c07686b5374fb
#
_entry.id   b7c189cec80f0206e08c07686b5374fb
#
_cell.length_a   1.000
_cell.length_b   1.000
_cell.length_c   1.000
_cell.angle_alpha   90.00
_cell.angle_beta   90.00
_cell.angle_gamma   90.00
#
_symmetry.space_group_name_H-M   'P 1'
#
loop_
_entity.id
_entity.type
_entity.pdbx_description
1 polymer ?
#
loop_
_entity_poly.entity_id
_entity_poly.type
_entity_poly.pdbx_seq_one_letter_code
_entity_poly.pdbx_strand_id
1 'polypeptide(L)'
;MIVDKHAPIYPIRTVAHLTGVNPRRIRAWEDQYNLLSPARTGGGHRLYSEEDIERIRWVKAMVDRGMSLKGIQRLVEGPRPVSLAAEGRGPAR
;
A
#
# COMPACT_ATOMS: atom_id res chain seq x y z
N MET A 1 16.88 3.75 19.72
CA MET A 1 17.04 2.81 18.60
C MET A 1 16.32 3.35 17.37
N ILE A 2 16.98 3.32 16.26
CA ILE A 2 16.41 3.81 15.01
C ILE A 2 15.92 2.63 14.19
N VAL A 3 14.65 2.67 13.77
CA VAL A 3 14.08 1.63 12.92
C VAL A 3 14.01 2.17 11.50
N ASP A 4 14.59 1.43 10.56
CA ASP A 4 14.51 1.79 9.15
C ASP A 4 13.17 1.31 8.61
N LYS A 5 12.26 2.22 8.41
CA LYS A 5 10.91 1.91 7.93
C LYS A 5 10.89 1.34 6.52
N HIS A 6 11.96 1.52 5.78
CA HIS A 6 12.03 1.06 4.39
C HIS A 6 12.74 -0.27 4.24
N ALA A 7 13.30 -0.82 5.33
CA ALA A 7 14.02 -2.09 5.25
C ALA A 7 13.06 -3.23 4.94
N PRO A 8 13.30 -3.99 3.86
CA PRO A 8 12.40 -5.09 3.46
C PRO A 8 12.75 -6.36 4.23
N ILE A 9 12.16 -6.52 5.39
CA ILE A 9 12.53 -7.61 6.29
C ILE A 9 11.38 -8.55 6.64
N TYR A 10 10.14 -8.24 6.27
CA TYR A 10 8.98 -9.04 6.68
C TYR A 10 8.45 -9.91 5.56
N PRO A 11 8.45 -11.25 5.75
CA PRO A 11 7.76 -12.13 4.78
C PRO A 11 6.26 -11.89 4.83
N ILE A 12 5.57 -12.25 3.75
CA ILE A 12 4.14 -11.99 3.65
C ILE A 12 3.34 -12.65 4.77
N ARG A 13 3.76 -13.82 5.22
CA ARG A 13 3.07 -14.51 6.31
C ARG A 13 3.08 -13.67 7.57
N THR A 14 4.23 -13.09 7.87
CA THR A 14 4.37 -12.22 9.04
C THR A 14 3.50 -10.98 8.89
N VAL A 15 3.51 -10.38 7.70
CA VAL A 15 2.71 -9.20 7.43
C VAL A 15 1.22 -9.50 7.59
N ALA A 16 0.78 -10.64 7.06
CA ALA A 16 -0.62 -11.06 7.21
C ALA A 16 -0.99 -11.17 8.70
N HIS A 17 -0.08 -11.74 9.48
CA HIS A 17 -0.31 -11.92 10.90
C HIS A 17 -0.42 -10.57 11.62
N LEU A 18 0.47 -9.65 11.29
CA LEU A 18 0.53 -8.34 11.94
C LEU A 18 -0.64 -7.43 11.55
N THR A 19 -1.15 -7.58 10.35
CA THR A 19 -2.18 -6.68 9.83
C THR A 19 -3.58 -7.25 9.89
N GLY A 20 -3.72 -8.56 10.04
CA GLY A 20 -5.01 -9.22 10.00
C GLY A 20 -5.58 -9.35 8.58
N VAL A 21 -4.76 -9.12 7.57
CA VAL A 21 -5.17 -9.25 6.17
C VAL A 21 -4.53 -10.51 5.61
N ASN A 22 -5.31 -11.38 4.96
CA ASN A 22 -4.73 -12.62 4.50
C ASN A 22 -3.81 -12.39 3.31
N PRO A 23 -2.84 -13.31 3.08
CA PRO A 23 -1.84 -13.12 2.03
C PRO A 23 -2.41 -12.95 0.63
N ARG A 24 -3.53 -13.60 0.34
CA ARG A 24 -4.16 -13.50 -0.97
C ARG A 24 -4.65 -12.08 -1.23
N ARG A 25 -5.23 -11.45 -0.22
CA ARG A 25 -5.68 -10.07 -0.34
C ARG A 25 -4.50 -9.12 -0.49
N ILE A 26 -3.44 -9.36 0.27
CA ILE A 26 -2.23 -8.54 0.18
C ILE A 26 -1.66 -8.59 -1.24
N ARG A 27 -1.58 -9.79 -1.81
CA ARG A 27 -1.09 -9.96 -3.18
C ARG A 27 -2.00 -9.28 -4.20
N ALA A 28 -3.31 -9.36 -4.00
CA ALA A 28 -4.26 -8.70 -4.91
C ALA A 28 -4.10 -7.19 -4.86
N TRP A 29 -3.93 -6.63 -3.67
CA TRP A 29 -3.73 -5.19 -3.52
C TRP A 29 -2.45 -4.73 -4.23
N GLU A 30 -1.44 -5.57 -4.21
CA GLU A 30 -0.17 -5.30 -4.88
C GLU A 30 -0.30 -5.46 -6.39
N ASP A 31 -0.82 -6.60 -6.84
CA ASP A 31 -0.80 -6.96 -8.26
C ASP A 31 -1.90 -6.28 -9.07
N GLN A 32 -3.08 -6.12 -8.49
CA GLN A 32 -4.24 -5.58 -9.21
C GLN A 32 -4.40 -4.08 -9.03
N TYR A 33 -4.02 -3.56 -7.89
CA TYR A 33 -4.28 -2.16 -7.56
C TYR A 33 -3.01 -1.37 -7.34
N ASN A 34 -1.87 -2.02 -7.40
CA ASN A 34 -0.56 -1.35 -7.29
C ASN A 34 -0.45 -0.48 -6.03
N LEU A 35 -1.01 -0.99 -4.93
CA LEU A 35 -1.00 -0.25 -3.67
C LEU A 35 0.28 -0.45 -2.88
N LEU A 36 1.06 -1.46 -3.23
CA LEU A 36 2.29 -1.84 -2.54
C LEU A 36 3.36 -2.15 -3.56
N SER A 37 4.61 -1.93 -3.19
CA SER A 37 5.76 -2.27 -4.02
C SER A 37 6.83 -2.95 -3.17
N PRO A 38 6.57 -4.17 -2.70
CA PRO A 38 7.55 -4.84 -1.85
C PRO A 38 8.80 -5.23 -2.63
N ALA A 39 9.90 -5.34 -1.92
CA ALA A 39 11.13 -5.85 -2.51
C ALA A 39 10.97 -7.36 -2.72
N ARG A 40 11.82 -7.93 -3.57
CA ARG A 40 11.85 -9.36 -3.79
C ARG A 40 13.25 -9.87 -3.56
N THR A 41 13.33 -11.07 -2.97
CA THR A 41 14.62 -11.73 -2.81
C THR A 41 15.08 -12.29 -4.14
N GLY A 42 16.30 -12.80 -4.18
CA GLY A 42 16.81 -13.47 -5.37
C GLY A 42 15.97 -14.66 -5.82
N GLY A 43 15.22 -15.27 -4.90
CA GLY A 43 14.31 -16.36 -5.23
C GLY A 43 12.91 -15.91 -5.61
N GLY A 44 12.68 -14.60 -5.68
CA GLY A 44 11.39 -14.07 -6.07
C GLY A 44 10.38 -13.93 -4.94
N HIS A 45 10.79 -14.20 -3.71
CA HIS A 45 9.90 -14.05 -2.56
C HIS A 45 9.75 -12.58 -2.19
N ARG A 46 8.54 -12.20 -1.81
CA ARG A 46 8.26 -10.83 -1.42
C ARG A 46 8.75 -10.57 0.00
N LEU A 47 9.34 -9.40 0.20
CA LEU A 47 9.69 -8.91 1.52
C LEU A 47 9.13 -7.50 1.68
N TYR A 48 8.50 -7.29 2.81
CA TYR A 48 7.79 -6.04 3.09
C TYR A 48 8.53 -5.24 4.16
N SER A 49 8.32 -3.94 4.13
CA SER A 49 8.90 -3.03 5.11
C SER A 49 7.86 -2.63 6.14
N GLU A 50 8.31 -1.91 7.17
CA GLU A 50 7.39 -1.31 8.13
C GLU A 50 6.41 -0.37 7.42
N GLU A 51 6.92 0.38 6.45
CA GLU A 51 6.09 1.31 5.69
C GLU A 51 4.99 0.56 4.93
N ASP A 52 5.33 -0.60 4.37
CA ASP A 52 4.34 -1.44 3.70
C ASP A 52 3.26 -1.91 4.68
N ILE A 53 3.67 -2.28 5.89
CA ILE A 53 2.72 -2.72 6.91
C ILE A 53 1.76 -1.60 7.27
N GLU A 54 2.29 -0.38 7.43
CA GLU A 54 1.45 0.79 7.72
C GLU A 54 0.49 1.05 6.57
N ARG A 55 0.95 0.91 5.34
CA ARG A 55 0.11 1.09 4.16
C ARG A 55 -1.01 0.06 4.13
N ILE A 56 -0.70 -1.19 4.41
CA ILE A 56 -1.71 -2.25 4.43
C ILE A 56 -2.76 -1.97 5.50
N ARG A 57 -2.33 -1.56 6.68
CA ARG A 57 -3.26 -1.20 7.75
C ARG A 57 -4.18 -0.06 7.33
N TRP A 58 -3.63 0.94 6.66
CA TRP A 58 -4.41 2.06 6.20
C TRP A 58 -5.44 1.63 5.15
N VAL A 59 -5.01 0.82 4.18
CA VAL A 59 -5.91 0.32 3.14
C VAL A 59 -7.03 -0.49 3.78
N LYS A 60 -6.69 -1.37 4.71
CA LYS A 60 -7.70 -2.18 5.41
C LYS A 60 -8.72 -1.29 6.13
N ALA A 61 -8.25 -0.27 6.82
CA ALA A 61 -9.14 0.64 7.53
C ALA A 61 -10.10 1.35 6.57
N MET A 62 -9.60 1.75 5.40
CA MET A 62 -10.43 2.42 4.40
C MET A 62 -11.47 1.46 3.81
N VAL A 63 -11.06 0.22 3.53
CA VAL A 63 -12.01 -0.79 3.04
C VAL A 63 -13.09 -1.06 4.08
N ASP A 64 -12.70 -1.15 5.34
CA ASP A 64 -13.65 -1.40 6.43
C ASP A 64 -14.65 -0.25 6.57
N ARG A 65 -14.28 0.94 6.13
CA ARG A 65 -15.17 2.11 6.13
C ARG A 65 -16.02 2.22 4.87
N GLY A 66 -15.90 1.25 3.98
CA GLY A 66 -16.72 1.22 2.78
C GLY A 66 -16.07 1.73 1.51
N MET A 67 -14.81 2.11 1.55
CA MET A 67 -14.10 2.56 0.35
C MET A 67 -13.84 1.38 -0.57
N SER A 68 -14.00 1.62 -1.88
CA SER A 68 -13.62 0.61 -2.87
C SER A 68 -12.11 0.64 -3.07
N LEU A 69 -11.56 -0.48 -3.51
CA LEU A 69 -10.13 -0.54 -3.78
C LEU A 69 -9.73 0.39 -4.92
N LYS A 70 -10.61 0.58 -5.89
CA LYS A 70 -10.36 1.55 -6.96
C LYS A 70 -10.30 2.97 -6.41
N GLY A 71 -11.18 3.30 -5.48
CA GLY A 71 -11.15 4.61 -4.85
C GLY A 71 -9.87 4.83 -4.06
N ILE A 72 -9.44 3.80 -3.34
CA ILE A 72 -8.19 3.86 -2.58
C ILE A 72 -7.00 4.01 -3.51
N GLN A 73 -7.02 3.29 -4.62
CA GLN A 73 -5.97 3.40 -5.63
C GLN A 73 -5.83 4.83 -6.13
N ARG A 74 -6.95 5.49 -6.37
CA ARG A 74 -6.94 6.89 -6.78
C ARG A 74 -6.34 7.81 -5.73
N LEU A 75 -6.61 7.53 -4.46
CA LEU A 75 -6.02 8.32 -3.39
C LEU A 75 -4.51 8.14 -3.33
N VAL A 76 -4.04 6.91 -3.52
CA VAL A 76 -2.62 6.60 -3.43
C VAL A 76 -1.85 7.12 -4.64
N GLU A 77 -2.37 6.87 -5.83
CA GLU A 77 -1.72 7.32 -7.06
C GLU A 77 -1.92 8.79 -7.25
N GLY A 78 -3.08 9.20 -6.85
CA GLY A 78 -3.51 10.54 -6.72
C GLY A 78 -3.13 11.47 -7.80
N PRO A 79 -3.68 12.65 -7.76
CA PRO A 79 -3.10 13.70 -8.52
C PRO A 79 -1.74 13.88 -7.93
N ARG A 80 -0.85 13.55 -8.68
CA ARG A 80 0.46 13.97 -8.30
C ARG A 80 0.36 15.44 -8.31
N PRO A 81 0.53 15.95 -7.37
CA PRO A 81 0.31 17.37 -7.27
C PRO A 81 0.72 18.10 -8.49
N VAL A 82 0.02 17.55 -8.86
CA VAL A 82 -0.01 18.06 -9.64
C VAL A 82 -0.52 18.57 -9.95
N SER A 83 -0.74 18.39 -9.64
CA SER A 83 -1.28 18.85 -9.80
C SER A 83 -1.91 19.00 -9.64
N LEU A 84 -2.12 18.77 -9.35
CA LEU A 84 -2.77 19.17 -9.25
C LEU A 84 -3.21 19.53 -9.16
N ALA A 85 -3.09 19.50 -9.13
CA ALA A 85 -3.48 20.12 -9.10
C ALA A 85 -3.88 20.36 -9.14
N ALA A 86 -3.67 20.38 -9.10
CA ALA A 86 -3.96 20.91 -9.25
C ALA A 86 -4.44 21.00 -9.23
N GLU A 87 -4.33 20.93 -9.10
CA GLU A 87 -4.61 21.34 -9.25
C GLU A 87 -5.28 21.51 -9.33
N GLY A 88 -5.14 21.54 -9.23
CA GLY A 88 -5.68 21.95 -9.44
C GLY A 88 -6.36 21.97 -9.45
N ARG A 89 -6.35 22.07 -9.40
CA ARG A 89 -6.91 22.36 -9.69
C ARG A 89 -7.72 22.36 -9.80
N GLY A 90 -7.53 22.39 -9.65
CA GLY A 90 -8.17 22.61 -9.87
C GLY A 90 -8.96 22.50 -9.93
N PRO A 91 -9.06 22.57 -10.00
CA PRO A 91 -9.78 22.67 -10.26
C PRO A 91 -10.43 22.58 -10.43
N ALA A 92 -10.32 22.61 -10.30
CA ALA A 92 -10.70 22.83 -10.62
C ALA A 92 -11.30 22.86 -10.80
N ARG A 93 -11.35 22.86 -10.66
CA ARG A 93 -11.68 23.04 -11.04
C ARG A 93 -12.28 23.04 -11.32
#